data_ab73ebb6787dd07b2029e8600f06b00c
#
_entry.id   ab73ebb6787dd07b2029e8600f06b00c
#
_cell.length_a   1.000
_cell.length_b   1.000
_cell.length_c   1.000
_cell.angle_alpha   90.00
_cell.angle_beta   90.00
_cell.angle_gamma   90.00
#
_symmetry.space_group_name_H-M   'P 1'
#
loop_
_entity.id
_entity.type
_entity.pdbx_description
1 polymer ?
#
loop_
_entity_poly.entity_id
_entity_poly.type
_entity_poly.pdbx_seq_one_letter_code
_entity_poly.pdbx_strand_id
1 'polypeptide(L)'
;MPQRWLVTGSSRGIGRALSEAVLDAGHRMVATAREPAHLADLTERYGDAIRTVALDVTDPAAAQAAVRVAVDSFGGLDVLVNNAGYGNVNSVENMDLDDFRREIETNLFGTIIVTKTVIPVMREQRAGHIIQFSSVGGRVGAPGRASYSAAKWGVEGFSEALSLEMALIGVKVTVIEPGGFRT
;
A
#
# COMPACT_ATOMS: atom_id res chain seq x y z
N MET A 1 -9.52 -21.10 -2.97
CA MET A 1 -8.17 -21.25 -2.35
C MET A 1 -7.82 -19.96 -1.60
N PRO A 2 -7.05 -20.01 -0.51
CA PRO A 2 -6.55 -18.82 0.15
C PRO A 2 -5.74 -17.96 -0.81
N GLN A 3 -6.03 -16.66 -0.88
CA GLN A 3 -5.23 -15.70 -1.63
C GLN A 3 -4.02 -15.26 -0.80
N ARG A 4 -2.98 -14.78 -1.48
CA ARG A 4 -1.72 -14.30 -0.90
C ARG A 4 -1.66 -12.77 -1.04
N TRP A 5 -1.64 -12.09 0.09
CA TRP A 5 -1.75 -10.64 0.16
C TRP A 5 -0.43 -10.00 0.62
N LEU A 6 -0.13 -8.83 0.14
CA LEU A 6 0.84 -7.91 0.71
C LEU A 6 0.15 -6.57 1.00
N VAL A 7 0.18 -6.16 2.26
CA VAL A 7 -0.47 -4.92 2.70
C VAL A 7 0.57 -3.98 3.29
N THR A 8 0.65 -2.77 2.76
CA THR A 8 1.55 -1.75 3.30
C THR A 8 0.87 -0.94 4.39
N GLY A 9 1.61 -0.63 5.48
CA GLY A 9 1.09 0.16 6.59
C GLY A 9 0.05 -0.56 7.44
N SER A 10 0.32 -1.82 7.79
CA SER A 10 -0.60 -2.72 8.52
C SER A 10 -0.68 -2.47 10.03
N SER A 11 0.13 -1.55 10.59
CA SER A 11 0.23 -1.42 12.06
C SER A 11 -0.93 -0.69 12.72
N ARG A 12 -1.69 0.12 11.98
CA ARG A 12 -2.79 0.94 12.51
C ARG A 12 -3.84 1.29 11.47
N GLY A 13 -4.96 1.82 11.93
CA GLY A 13 -6.02 2.39 11.07
C GLY A 13 -6.58 1.39 10.07
N ILE A 14 -6.85 1.87 8.85
CA ILE A 14 -7.45 1.06 7.79
C ILE A 14 -6.59 -0.16 7.46
N GLY A 15 -5.26 0.01 7.36
CA GLY A 15 -4.35 -1.10 7.06
C GLY A 15 -4.38 -2.20 8.10
N ARG A 16 -4.54 -1.85 9.38
CA ARG A 16 -4.70 -2.82 10.46
C ARG A 16 -6.04 -3.57 10.36
N ALA A 17 -7.14 -2.84 10.24
CA ALA A 17 -8.46 -3.44 10.13
C ALA A 17 -8.59 -4.34 8.89
N LEU A 18 -8.00 -3.92 7.76
CA LEU A 18 -7.93 -4.73 6.56
C LEU A 18 -7.09 -6.00 6.77
N SER A 19 -5.95 -5.88 7.45
CA SER A 19 -5.11 -7.04 7.75
C SER A 19 -5.85 -8.09 8.56
N GLU A 20 -6.57 -7.68 9.59
CA GLU A 20 -7.41 -8.57 10.39
C GLU A 20 -8.51 -9.21 9.53
N ALA A 21 -9.22 -8.43 8.73
CA ALA A 21 -10.28 -8.95 7.86
C ALA A 21 -9.77 -9.96 6.82
N VAL A 22 -8.59 -9.72 6.24
CA VAL A 22 -7.95 -10.64 5.29
C VAL A 22 -7.61 -11.98 5.97
N LEU A 23 -7.05 -11.92 7.17
CA LEU A 23 -6.65 -13.10 7.93
C LEU A 23 -7.86 -13.86 8.47
N ASP A 24 -8.88 -13.15 8.98
CA ASP A 24 -10.14 -13.75 9.45
C ASP A 24 -10.90 -14.45 8.29
N ALA A 25 -10.74 -13.96 7.05
CA ALA A 25 -11.27 -14.62 5.85
C ALA A 25 -10.46 -15.86 5.41
N GLY A 26 -9.42 -16.25 6.16
CA GLY A 26 -8.59 -17.42 5.88
C GLY A 26 -7.58 -17.25 4.76
N HIS A 27 -7.23 -16.01 4.41
CA HIS A 27 -6.16 -15.71 3.46
C HIS A 27 -4.79 -15.72 4.13
N ARG A 28 -3.73 -15.67 3.32
CA ARG A 28 -2.34 -15.52 3.79
C ARG A 28 -1.85 -14.12 3.45
N MET A 29 -1.01 -13.54 4.31
CA MET A 29 -0.50 -12.21 4.01
C MET A 29 0.89 -11.91 4.54
N VAL A 30 1.57 -11.03 3.82
CA VAL A 30 2.70 -10.26 4.31
C VAL A 30 2.15 -8.91 4.81
N ALA A 31 2.18 -8.70 6.10
CA ALA A 31 1.83 -7.45 6.74
C ALA A 31 3.08 -6.61 6.95
N THR A 32 3.06 -5.35 6.54
CA THR A 32 4.27 -4.52 6.67
C THR A 32 4.04 -3.28 7.52
N ALA A 33 5.07 -2.93 8.25
CA ALA A 33 5.17 -1.69 9.03
C ALA A 33 6.63 -1.25 9.09
N ARG A 34 6.91 0.02 9.36
CA ARG A 34 8.29 0.47 9.63
C ARG A 34 8.90 -0.26 10.84
N GLU A 35 8.07 -0.52 11.84
CA GLU A 35 8.42 -1.29 13.03
C GLU A 35 7.53 -2.54 13.12
N PRO A 36 8.02 -3.72 12.70
CA PRO A 36 7.24 -4.96 12.71
C PRO A 36 6.76 -5.40 14.11
N ALA A 37 7.40 -4.93 15.17
CA ALA A 37 6.98 -5.20 16.55
C ALA A 37 5.51 -4.76 16.81
N HIS A 38 5.02 -3.75 16.09
CA HIS A 38 3.63 -3.30 16.17
C HIS A 38 2.62 -4.30 15.57
N LEU A 39 3.09 -5.40 15.00
CA LEU A 39 2.28 -6.47 14.41
C LEU A 39 2.41 -7.79 15.17
N ALA A 40 3.07 -7.80 16.34
CA ALA A 40 3.37 -9.02 17.09
C ALA A 40 2.11 -9.79 17.49
N ASP A 41 1.07 -9.08 17.92
CA ASP A 41 -0.23 -9.65 18.29
C ASP A 41 -0.96 -10.32 17.11
N LEU A 42 -0.81 -9.77 15.89
CA LEU A 42 -1.32 -10.46 14.69
C LEU A 42 -0.53 -11.74 14.42
N THR A 43 0.78 -11.72 14.60
CA THR A 43 1.61 -12.90 14.41
C THR A 43 1.25 -13.98 15.43
N GLU A 44 1.02 -13.60 16.68
CA GLU A 44 0.59 -14.52 17.73
C GLU A 44 -0.80 -15.13 17.42
N ARG A 45 -1.74 -14.31 16.97
CA ARG A 45 -3.12 -14.73 16.68
C ARG A 45 -3.25 -15.62 15.45
N TYR A 46 -2.50 -15.32 14.36
CA TYR A 46 -2.72 -15.95 13.06
C TYR A 46 -1.59 -16.89 12.62
N GLY A 47 -0.50 -16.99 13.38
CA GLY A 47 0.59 -17.97 13.16
C GLY A 47 1.12 -18.00 11.73
N ASP A 48 1.03 -19.16 11.10
CA ASP A 48 1.59 -19.37 9.75
C ASP A 48 0.86 -18.65 8.62
N ALA A 49 -0.31 -18.09 8.87
CA ALA A 49 -1.04 -17.32 7.85
C ALA A 49 -0.45 -15.93 7.60
N ILE A 50 0.38 -15.43 8.50
CA ILE A 50 0.99 -14.10 8.42
C ILE A 50 2.52 -14.16 8.42
N ARG A 51 3.14 -13.25 7.69
CA ARG A 51 4.56 -12.85 7.84
C ARG A 51 4.62 -11.35 8.03
N THR A 52 5.44 -10.89 8.96
CA THR A 52 5.62 -9.46 9.22
C THR A 52 6.97 -9.01 8.71
N VAL A 53 7.02 -7.88 8.02
CA VAL A 53 8.24 -7.37 7.39
C VAL A 53 8.39 -5.88 7.68
N ALA A 54 9.63 -5.46 7.99
CA ALA A 54 9.98 -4.05 8.05
C ALA A 54 9.92 -3.44 6.65
N LEU A 55 9.11 -2.40 6.47
CA LEU A 55 9.00 -1.70 5.21
C LEU A 55 8.79 -0.20 5.44
N ASP A 56 9.79 0.58 5.05
CA ASP A 56 9.57 1.94 4.61
C ASP A 56 9.28 1.89 3.11
N VAL A 57 8.11 2.35 2.69
CA VAL A 57 7.68 2.26 1.28
C VAL A 57 8.55 3.10 0.33
N THR A 58 9.32 4.03 0.87
CA THR A 58 10.27 4.86 0.09
C THR A 58 11.61 4.15 -0.16
N ASP A 59 11.83 2.99 0.45
CA ASP A 59 13.04 2.17 0.25
C ASP A 59 12.76 1.02 -0.76
N PRO A 60 13.34 1.09 -1.98
CA PRO A 60 13.18 0.02 -2.96
C PRO A 60 13.74 -1.34 -2.52
N ALA A 61 14.80 -1.37 -1.71
CA ALA A 61 15.38 -2.61 -1.23
C ALA A 61 14.47 -3.29 -0.20
N ALA A 62 13.87 -2.52 0.71
CA ALA A 62 12.86 -3.00 1.65
C ALA A 62 11.61 -3.52 0.93
N ALA A 63 11.15 -2.82 -0.12
CA ALA A 63 10.03 -3.28 -0.95
C ALA A 63 10.34 -4.63 -1.62
N GLN A 64 11.53 -4.79 -2.19
CA GLN A 64 11.97 -6.07 -2.77
C GLN A 64 12.03 -7.19 -1.72
N ALA A 65 12.51 -6.90 -0.52
CA ALA A 65 12.55 -7.87 0.57
C ALA A 65 11.15 -8.33 0.97
N ALA A 66 10.19 -7.42 1.09
CA ALA A 66 8.80 -7.76 1.40
C ALA A 66 8.15 -8.66 0.33
N VAL A 67 8.39 -8.38 -0.95
CA VAL A 67 7.91 -9.21 -2.05
C VAL A 67 8.57 -10.59 -2.05
N ARG A 68 9.88 -10.68 -1.80
CA ARG A 68 10.55 -11.98 -1.66
C ARG A 68 9.94 -12.82 -0.56
N VAL A 69 9.66 -12.23 0.62
CA VAL A 69 8.99 -12.95 1.72
C VAL A 69 7.64 -13.53 1.29
N ALA A 70 6.84 -12.79 0.50
CA ALA A 70 5.58 -13.30 -0.02
C ALA A 70 5.78 -14.52 -0.95
N VAL A 71 6.74 -14.43 -1.85
CA VAL A 71 7.06 -15.52 -2.79
C VAL A 71 7.61 -16.74 -2.08
N ASP A 72 8.59 -16.55 -1.18
CA ASP A 72 9.27 -17.64 -0.48
C ASP A 72 8.36 -18.34 0.53
N SER A 73 7.51 -17.59 1.25
CA SER A 73 6.64 -18.14 2.28
C SER A 73 5.35 -18.73 1.73
N PHE A 74 4.81 -18.14 0.65
CA PHE A 74 3.46 -18.47 0.17
C PHE A 74 3.41 -18.92 -1.29
N GLY A 75 4.54 -18.91 -2.00
CA GLY A 75 4.64 -19.34 -3.41
C GLY A 75 4.13 -18.30 -4.42
N GLY A 76 4.01 -17.04 -4.05
CA GLY A 76 3.60 -15.95 -4.95
C GLY A 76 2.80 -14.84 -4.27
N LEU A 77 2.15 -13.98 -5.07
CA LEU A 77 1.42 -12.82 -4.59
C LEU A 77 0.19 -12.55 -5.46
N ASP A 78 -1.01 -12.62 -4.88
CA ASP A 78 -2.27 -12.41 -5.60
C ASP A 78 -2.80 -10.99 -5.47
N VAL A 79 -2.62 -10.35 -4.31
CA VAL A 79 -3.16 -9.02 -4.04
C VAL A 79 -2.11 -8.14 -3.37
N LEU A 80 -1.85 -7.01 -3.99
CA LEU A 80 -1.11 -5.91 -3.36
C LEU A 80 -2.09 -4.85 -2.87
N VAL A 81 -1.90 -4.37 -1.64
CA VAL A 81 -2.61 -3.20 -1.12
C VAL A 81 -1.60 -2.13 -0.72
N ASN A 82 -1.55 -1.06 -1.49
CA ASN A 82 -0.80 0.15 -1.15
C ASN A 82 -1.66 1.07 -0.28
N ASN A 83 -1.59 0.83 1.03
CA ASN A 83 -2.33 1.61 2.02
C ASN A 83 -1.43 2.56 2.83
N ALA A 84 -0.13 2.31 2.90
CA ALA A 84 0.79 3.16 3.65
C ALA A 84 0.73 4.61 3.18
N GLY A 85 0.53 5.52 4.12
CA GLY A 85 0.45 6.95 3.84
C GLY A 85 0.07 7.76 5.07
N TYR A 86 0.24 9.06 4.97
CA TYR A 86 -0.14 10.01 6.01
C TYR A 86 -0.48 11.36 5.37
N GLY A 87 -1.09 12.25 6.12
CA GLY A 87 -1.38 13.60 5.68
C GLY A 87 -1.22 14.63 6.78
N ASN A 88 -0.45 15.67 6.49
CA ASN A 88 -0.31 16.83 7.33
C ASN A 88 -1.38 17.89 7.00
N VAL A 89 -1.63 18.80 7.94
CA VAL A 89 -2.50 19.95 7.73
C VAL A 89 -1.69 21.21 7.95
N ASN A 90 -1.42 21.95 6.86
CA ASN A 90 -0.72 23.21 6.92
C ASN A 90 -1.09 24.10 5.73
N SER A 91 -1.08 25.43 5.87
CA SER A 91 -1.24 26.33 4.73
C SER A 91 -0.01 26.22 3.80
N VAL A 92 -0.20 26.47 2.51
CA VAL A 92 0.90 26.43 1.52
C VAL A 92 2.01 27.43 1.91
N GLU A 93 1.63 28.58 2.42
CA GLU A 93 2.57 29.62 2.84
C GLU A 93 3.50 29.19 3.99
N ASN A 94 2.95 28.42 4.95
CA ASN A 94 3.66 28.03 6.17
C ASN A 94 4.22 26.60 6.12
N MET A 95 3.96 25.88 5.04
CA MET A 95 4.42 24.49 4.91
C MET A 95 5.91 24.45 4.57
N ASP A 96 6.67 23.71 5.36
CA ASP A 96 8.05 23.41 5.04
C ASP A 96 8.13 22.55 3.76
N LEU A 97 9.02 22.93 2.83
CA LEU A 97 9.15 22.22 1.56
C LEU A 97 9.69 20.80 1.72
N ASP A 98 10.46 20.53 2.76
CA ASP A 98 10.95 19.17 3.01
C ASP A 98 9.84 18.29 3.59
N ASP A 99 8.92 18.86 4.39
CA ASP A 99 7.69 18.17 4.80
C ASP A 99 6.80 17.86 3.60
N PHE A 100 6.66 18.83 2.68
CA PHE A 100 5.93 18.62 1.44
C PHE A 100 6.53 17.46 0.63
N ARG A 101 7.85 17.47 0.43
CA ARG A 101 8.57 16.41 -0.31
C ARG A 101 8.41 15.05 0.36
N ARG A 102 8.58 14.96 1.67
CA ARG A 102 8.42 13.70 2.42
C ARG A 102 7.02 13.13 2.29
N GLU A 103 6.00 13.96 2.24
CA GLU A 103 4.62 13.52 2.06
C GLU A 103 4.37 12.99 0.64
N ILE A 104 4.91 13.65 -0.39
CA ILE A 104 4.91 13.16 -1.78
C ILE A 104 5.69 11.84 -1.89
N GLU A 105 6.88 11.77 -1.32
CA GLU A 105 7.71 10.56 -1.33
C GLU A 105 6.97 9.36 -0.73
N THR A 106 6.33 9.53 0.42
CA THR A 106 5.63 8.42 1.05
C THR A 106 4.35 8.04 0.31
N ASN A 107 3.48 9.03 0.02
CA ASN A 107 2.13 8.74 -0.47
C ASN A 107 2.09 8.40 -1.96
N LEU A 108 2.99 8.98 -2.78
CA LEU A 108 3.05 8.77 -4.23
C LEU A 108 4.20 7.85 -4.60
N PHE A 109 5.46 8.24 -4.34
CA PHE A 109 6.60 7.43 -4.75
C PHE A 109 6.66 6.09 -4.03
N GLY A 110 6.31 6.03 -2.74
CA GLY A 110 6.18 4.78 -2.01
C GLY A 110 5.18 3.83 -2.66
N THR A 111 4.01 4.33 -3.06
CA THR A 111 3.01 3.57 -3.83
C THR A 111 3.59 3.06 -5.16
N ILE A 112 4.31 3.91 -5.91
CA ILE A 112 4.94 3.55 -7.18
C ILE A 112 6.02 2.49 -6.99
N ILE A 113 6.91 2.66 -5.99
CA ILE A 113 8.02 1.75 -5.70
C ILE A 113 7.51 0.35 -5.39
N VAL A 114 6.57 0.21 -4.46
CA VAL A 114 6.04 -1.10 -4.09
C VAL A 114 5.27 -1.74 -5.26
N THR A 115 4.45 -0.96 -5.96
CA THR A 115 3.75 -1.43 -7.17
C THR A 115 4.73 -1.97 -8.21
N LYS A 116 5.75 -1.20 -8.55
CA LYS A 116 6.78 -1.57 -9.53
C LYS A 116 7.51 -2.86 -9.15
N THR A 117 7.73 -3.06 -7.85
CA THR A 117 8.41 -4.26 -7.33
C THR A 117 7.54 -5.52 -7.44
N VAL A 118 6.22 -5.39 -7.34
CA VAL A 118 5.26 -6.53 -7.41
C VAL A 118 4.97 -6.96 -8.84
N ILE A 119 4.99 -6.05 -9.81
CA ILE A 119 4.60 -6.31 -11.21
C ILE A 119 5.31 -7.54 -11.82
N PRO A 120 6.63 -7.77 -11.66
CA PRO A 120 7.29 -8.95 -12.23
C PRO A 120 6.66 -10.28 -11.78
N VAL A 121 6.34 -10.40 -10.48
CA VAL A 121 5.70 -11.60 -9.91
C VAL A 121 4.31 -11.81 -10.52
N MET A 122 3.48 -10.76 -10.54
CA MET A 122 2.13 -10.85 -11.09
C MET A 122 2.13 -11.10 -12.62
N ARG A 123 3.12 -10.55 -13.33
CA ARG A 123 3.31 -10.81 -14.76
C ARG A 123 3.61 -12.29 -15.04
N GLU A 124 4.50 -12.90 -14.26
CA GLU A 124 4.83 -14.31 -14.37
C GLU A 124 3.61 -15.19 -14.06
N GLN A 125 2.84 -14.83 -13.04
CA GLN A 125 1.59 -15.50 -12.70
C GLN A 125 0.47 -15.29 -13.72
N ARG A 126 0.55 -14.26 -14.58
CA ARG A 126 -0.52 -13.77 -15.46
C ARG A 126 -1.83 -13.50 -14.71
N ALA A 127 -1.72 -13.14 -13.46
CA ALA A 127 -2.84 -12.85 -12.58
C ALA A 127 -2.37 -11.99 -11.42
N GLY A 128 -3.24 -11.14 -10.91
CA GLY A 128 -2.99 -10.32 -9.74
C GLY A 128 -4.03 -9.22 -9.61
N HIS A 129 -4.02 -8.59 -8.45
CA HIS A 129 -4.86 -7.43 -8.17
C HIS A 129 -4.08 -6.40 -7.37
N ILE A 130 -3.92 -5.21 -7.90
CA ILE A 130 -3.28 -4.09 -7.24
C ILE A 130 -4.36 -3.14 -6.75
N ILE A 131 -4.40 -2.90 -5.45
CA ILE A 131 -5.36 -2.01 -4.79
C ILE A 131 -4.59 -0.79 -4.28
N GLN A 132 -4.93 0.39 -4.81
CA GLN A 132 -4.31 1.66 -4.48
C GLN A 132 -5.23 2.47 -3.55
N PHE A 133 -4.74 2.82 -2.36
CA PHE A 133 -5.47 3.74 -1.50
C PHE A 133 -5.16 5.19 -1.89
N SER A 134 -6.08 5.77 -2.63
CA SER A 134 -6.17 7.20 -2.86
C SER A 134 -6.96 7.88 -1.71
N SER A 135 -7.78 8.83 -2.01
CA SER A 135 -8.63 9.57 -1.08
C SER A 135 -9.63 10.43 -1.87
N VAL A 136 -10.69 10.90 -1.23
CA VAL A 136 -11.45 12.08 -1.71
C VAL A 136 -10.49 13.24 -2.00
N GLY A 137 -9.39 13.40 -1.24
CA GLY A 137 -8.32 14.38 -1.50
C GLY A 137 -7.56 14.17 -2.82
N GLY A 138 -7.73 13.04 -3.52
CA GLY A 138 -7.27 12.80 -4.88
C GLY A 138 -8.24 13.30 -5.96
N ARG A 139 -9.43 13.73 -5.59
CA ARG A 139 -10.47 14.28 -6.49
C ARG A 139 -10.82 15.73 -6.18
N VAL A 140 -10.71 16.13 -4.92
CA VAL A 140 -11.06 17.47 -4.46
C VAL A 140 -9.96 18.00 -3.56
N GLY A 141 -9.42 19.18 -3.90
CA GLY A 141 -8.48 19.89 -3.05
C GLY A 141 -9.19 20.52 -1.85
N ALA A 142 -8.54 20.51 -0.69
CA ALA A 142 -9.03 21.17 0.50
C ALA A 142 -7.96 22.10 1.10
N PRO A 143 -8.36 23.23 1.71
CA PRO A 143 -7.42 24.11 2.41
C PRO A 143 -6.57 23.33 3.41
N GLY A 144 -5.28 23.62 3.45
CA GLY A 144 -4.34 22.96 4.35
C GLY A 144 -3.92 21.53 3.93
N ARG A 145 -4.32 21.06 2.76
CA ARG A 145 -4.05 19.69 2.28
C ARG A 145 -3.27 19.65 0.96
N ALA A 146 -2.52 20.69 0.63
CA ALA A 146 -1.91 20.83 -0.69
C ALA A 146 -0.97 19.66 -1.03
N SER A 147 -0.04 19.29 -0.13
CA SER A 147 0.90 18.17 -0.32
C SER A 147 0.18 16.83 -0.42
N TYR A 148 -0.77 16.59 0.47
CA TYR A 148 -1.59 15.38 0.46
C TYR A 148 -2.41 15.26 -0.82
N SER A 149 -3.11 16.32 -1.21
CA SER A 149 -3.90 16.32 -2.45
C SER A 149 -3.00 16.12 -3.68
N ALA A 150 -1.87 16.81 -3.77
CA ALA A 150 -0.91 16.63 -4.87
C ALA A 150 -0.46 15.16 -4.97
N ALA A 151 -0.13 14.52 -3.84
CA ALA A 151 0.25 13.12 -3.82
C ALA A 151 -0.89 12.20 -4.27
N LYS A 152 -2.11 12.40 -3.73
CA LYS A 152 -3.26 11.52 -4.04
C LYS A 152 -3.78 11.71 -5.45
N TRP A 153 -3.75 12.93 -6.01
CA TRP A 153 -3.99 13.15 -7.44
C TRP A 153 -2.94 12.45 -8.31
N GLY A 154 -1.68 12.45 -7.86
CA GLY A 154 -0.62 11.68 -8.52
C GLY A 154 -0.90 10.16 -8.49
N VAL A 155 -1.41 9.62 -7.39
CA VAL A 155 -1.83 8.21 -7.30
C VAL A 155 -2.98 7.91 -8.26
N GLU A 156 -3.96 8.81 -8.43
CA GLU A 156 -5.06 8.63 -9.39
C GLU A 156 -4.53 8.52 -10.82
N GLY A 157 -3.77 9.53 -11.28
CA GLY A 157 -3.22 9.53 -12.65
C GLY A 157 -2.27 8.35 -12.90
N PHE A 158 -1.41 8.02 -11.92
CA PHE A 158 -0.55 6.84 -12.00
C PHE A 158 -1.37 5.55 -12.13
N SER A 159 -2.43 5.40 -11.34
CA SER A 159 -3.25 4.18 -11.33
C SER A 159 -4.08 4.02 -12.60
N GLU A 160 -4.55 5.12 -13.18
CA GLU A 160 -5.26 5.10 -14.46
C GLU A 160 -4.36 4.58 -15.57
N ALA A 161 -3.16 5.15 -15.73
CA ALA A 161 -2.18 4.66 -16.70
C ALA A 161 -1.78 3.21 -16.44
N LEU A 162 -1.48 2.88 -15.17
CA LEU A 162 -1.12 1.52 -14.76
C LEU A 162 -2.20 0.50 -15.09
N SER A 163 -3.49 0.84 -14.95
CA SER A 163 -4.59 -0.08 -15.20
C SER A 163 -4.62 -0.56 -16.67
N LEU A 164 -4.31 0.34 -17.60
CA LEU A 164 -4.24 0.03 -19.03
C LEU A 164 -3.06 -0.89 -19.35
N GLU A 165 -1.90 -0.65 -18.74
CA GLU A 165 -0.71 -1.49 -18.93
C GLU A 165 -0.92 -2.88 -18.30
N MET A 166 -1.49 -2.94 -17.11
CA MET A 166 -1.68 -4.19 -16.35
C MET A 166 -2.75 -5.09 -16.96
N ALA A 167 -3.76 -4.52 -17.61
CA ALA A 167 -4.78 -5.29 -18.33
C ALA A 167 -4.17 -6.22 -19.39
N LEU A 168 -3.06 -5.81 -20.03
CA LEU A 168 -2.36 -6.60 -21.05
C LEU A 168 -1.75 -7.90 -20.51
N ILE A 169 -1.53 -7.98 -19.20
CA ILE A 169 -0.91 -9.12 -18.53
C ILE A 169 -1.87 -9.82 -17.54
N GLY A 170 -3.16 -9.48 -17.57
CA GLY A 170 -4.19 -10.10 -16.73
C GLY A 170 -4.20 -9.64 -15.27
N VAL A 171 -3.57 -8.50 -14.96
CA VAL A 171 -3.54 -7.91 -13.62
C VAL A 171 -4.57 -6.78 -13.52
N LYS A 172 -5.38 -6.80 -12.46
CA LYS A 172 -6.38 -5.77 -12.17
C LYS A 172 -5.78 -4.65 -11.35
N VAL A 173 -6.26 -3.42 -11.57
CA VAL A 173 -5.94 -2.27 -10.72
C VAL A 173 -7.25 -1.66 -10.24
N THR A 174 -7.34 -1.41 -8.93
CA THR A 174 -8.49 -0.74 -8.30
C THR A 174 -7.99 0.41 -7.45
N VAL A 175 -8.62 1.56 -7.59
CA VAL A 175 -8.39 2.71 -6.70
C VAL A 175 -9.52 2.80 -5.70
N ILE A 176 -9.17 2.94 -4.43
CA ILE A 176 -10.11 3.18 -3.33
C ILE A 176 -9.94 4.64 -2.90
N GLU A 177 -11.03 5.38 -2.86
CA GLU A 177 -11.08 6.80 -2.53
C GLU A 177 -11.82 7.04 -1.20
N PRO A 178 -11.21 6.73 -0.07
CA PRO A 178 -11.88 6.88 1.22
C PRO A 178 -12.16 8.34 1.56
N GLY A 179 -13.30 8.58 2.21
CA GLY A 179 -13.58 9.80 2.93
C GLY A 179 -12.89 9.85 4.31
N GLY A 180 -13.43 10.65 5.22
CA GLY A 180 -12.95 10.68 6.61
C GLY A 180 -13.38 9.44 7.39
N PHE A 181 -12.43 8.76 8.03
CA PHE A 181 -12.67 7.63 8.92
C PHE A 181 -12.18 7.94 10.33
N ARG A 182 -12.84 7.34 11.33
CA ARG A 182 -12.25 7.22 12.68
C ARG A 182 -11.31 6.03 12.66
N THR A 183 -10.05 6.30 12.93
CA THR A 183 -9.00 5.27 13.02
C THR A 183 -8.31 5.34 14.37
#